data_2a9bef3c7419859f5a9506d372f88be9
#
_entry.id   2a9bef3c7419859f5a9506d372f88be9
#
_cell.length_a   1.000
_cell.length_b   1.000
_cell.length_c   1.000
_cell.angle_alpha   90.00
_cell.angle_beta   90.00
_cell.angle_gamma   90.00
#
_symmetry.space_group_name_H-M   'P 1'
#
loop_
_entity.id
_entity.type
_entity.pdbx_description
1 polymer ?
#
loop_
_entity_poly.entity_id
_entity_poly.type
_entity_poly.pdbx_seq_one_letter_code
_entity_poly.pdbx_strand_id
1 'polypeptide(L)'
;MKILVVTQYFYPEEFKINDLVKGLVDRGHEVVVLTCKPNYPKGKFYKGYKFWGVNEETLYGAKVIRVPVIPRGNGKSLRLVLNYFSFVFFSCLYVLCHRLRPDRIFCWDTSPILQAYAGMLVNKQTKAPLSMWVQDLWPESVSATGKIRQKGVMSILTTMVRGIYKRFDVLFIQSRNFRKSIEEKGHFKAEYVYAPNWAEDLYTEPNNIDLDKYRNLIPSGFVVMFAGNIGAAQDFGSIIKAAELTRDEKDIKWVIVGEGRKRAEAQALVEQKKLGNTVTFLGRYLSYDMPSFFVHADVMLVVLRDEYIFSLTIPAKTQTYMAFGKPIVSMLNGESNKVIEEAGCGFTANAGDFKALAANVIKAKNMPKEVLSRMGNNGRKYYDANFSKKRVIDLIAKKIENQQKP
;
A
#
# COMPACT_ATOMS: atom_id res chain seq x y z
N MET A 1 -16.23 23.45 4.81
CA MET A 1 -17.23 22.71 4.00
C MET A 1 -17.49 21.35 4.61
N LYS A 2 -18.62 20.72 4.23
CA LYS A 2 -18.98 19.38 4.69
C LYS A 2 -18.53 18.31 3.69
N ILE A 3 -17.66 17.41 4.11
CA ILE A 3 -17.08 16.35 3.27
C ILE A 3 -17.57 15.00 3.75
N LEU A 4 -18.21 14.22 2.86
CA LEU A 4 -18.53 12.83 3.13
C LEU A 4 -17.39 11.95 2.62
N VAL A 5 -16.77 11.18 3.50
CA VAL A 5 -15.80 10.15 3.18
C VAL A 5 -16.48 8.79 3.22
N VAL A 6 -16.43 8.05 2.12
CA VAL A 6 -16.97 6.68 2.03
C VAL A 6 -15.79 5.70 1.95
N THR A 7 -15.71 4.80 2.91
CA THR A 7 -14.66 3.79 2.99
C THR A 7 -15.13 2.56 3.76
N GLN A 8 -14.77 1.37 3.31
CA GLN A 8 -15.08 0.16 4.06
C GLN A 8 -14.24 0.02 5.33
N TYR A 9 -12.99 0.51 5.31
CA TYR A 9 -12.03 0.36 6.40
C TYR A 9 -11.69 1.72 7.00
N PHE A 10 -11.77 1.81 8.31
CA PHE A 10 -11.43 3.01 9.07
C PHE A 10 -10.95 2.62 10.48
N TYR A 11 -10.33 3.56 11.20
CA TYR A 11 -9.84 3.31 12.56
C TYR A 11 -10.83 2.45 13.40
N PRO A 12 -10.38 1.46 14.18
CA PRO A 12 -9.00 1.13 14.56
C PRO A 12 -8.21 0.31 13.54
N GLU A 13 -8.71 0.14 12.34
CA GLU A 13 -8.00 -0.47 11.22
C GLU A 13 -7.03 0.58 10.65
N GLU A 14 -5.73 0.21 10.55
CA GLU A 14 -4.66 1.16 10.18
C GLU A 14 -4.54 1.30 8.66
N PHE A 15 -5.10 2.38 8.14
CA PHE A 15 -5.07 2.72 6.72
C PHE A 15 -4.81 4.22 6.51
N LYS A 16 -4.28 4.59 5.34
CA LYS A 16 -3.94 5.98 4.99
C LYS A 16 -5.14 6.94 5.03
N ILE A 17 -6.35 6.41 4.88
CA ILE A 17 -7.58 7.20 4.98
C ILE A 17 -7.76 7.82 6.38
N ASN A 18 -7.22 7.19 7.43
CA ASN A 18 -7.29 7.74 8.79
C ASN A 18 -6.52 9.08 8.86
N ASP A 19 -5.31 9.11 8.29
CA ASP A 19 -4.48 10.33 8.22
C ASP A 19 -5.14 11.40 7.35
N LEU A 20 -5.73 11.01 6.21
CA LEU A 20 -6.43 11.95 5.33
C LEU A 20 -7.64 12.58 6.03
N VAL A 21 -8.46 11.79 6.72
CA VAL A 21 -9.62 12.30 7.47
C VAL A 21 -9.16 13.29 8.55
N LYS A 22 -8.12 12.93 9.33
CA LYS A 22 -7.53 13.84 10.30
C LYS A 22 -7.05 15.13 9.63
N GLY A 23 -6.31 15.04 8.54
CA GLY A 23 -5.81 16.21 7.81
C GLY A 23 -6.92 17.10 7.23
N LEU A 24 -8.07 16.56 6.85
CA LEU A 24 -9.24 17.33 6.43
C LEU A 24 -9.90 18.06 7.62
N VAL A 25 -10.01 17.40 8.77
CA VAL A 25 -10.54 18.02 10.00
C VAL A 25 -9.61 19.13 10.48
N ASP A 26 -8.30 18.91 10.50
CA ASP A 26 -7.28 19.91 10.91
C ASP A 26 -7.32 21.17 10.02
N ARG A 27 -7.87 21.08 8.81
CA ARG A 27 -8.12 22.21 7.88
C ARG A 27 -9.46 22.91 8.13
N GLY A 28 -10.21 22.52 9.14
CA GLY A 28 -11.49 23.12 9.51
C GLY A 28 -12.68 22.61 8.69
N HIS A 29 -12.58 21.44 8.04
CA HIS A 29 -13.73 20.85 7.38
C HIS A 29 -14.60 20.04 8.35
N GLU A 30 -15.92 20.07 8.17
CA GLU A 30 -16.84 19.14 8.78
C GLU A 30 -16.76 17.80 8.02
N VAL A 31 -16.16 16.78 8.64
CA VAL A 31 -15.96 15.49 7.99
C VAL A 31 -16.93 14.45 8.56
N VAL A 32 -17.66 13.79 7.68
CA VAL A 32 -18.52 12.64 7.99
C VAL A 32 -17.94 11.41 7.31
N VAL A 33 -17.61 10.37 8.07
CA VAL A 33 -17.10 9.10 7.54
C VAL A 33 -18.20 8.06 7.56
N LEU A 34 -18.58 7.54 6.39
CA LEU A 34 -19.48 6.39 6.27
C LEU A 34 -18.63 5.13 6.06
N THR A 35 -18.62 4.25 7.03
CA THR A 35 -17.77 3.06 7.07
C THR A 35 -18.50 1.85 7.64
N CYS A 36 -17.86 0.69 7.70
CA CYS A 36 -18.42 -0.47 8.39
C CYS A 36 -17.84 -0.65 9.80
N LYS A 37 -18.40 -1.60 10.52
CA LYS A 37 -17.88 -2.06 11.80
C LYS A 37 -16.53 -2.74 11.60
N PRO A 38 -15.47 -2.37 12.38
CA PRO A 38 -14.11 -2.83 12.13
C PRO A 38 -13.97 -4.34 12.36
N ASN A 39 -13.34 -5.02 11.40
CA ASN A 39 -13.16 -6.47 11.42
C ASN A 39 -11.86 -6.94 10.73
N TYR A 40 -11.07 -6.04 10.16
CA TYR A 40 -9.79 -6.34 9.51
C TYR A 40 -8.62 -6.06 10.49
N PRO A 41 -7.52 -6.83 10.51
CA PRO A 41 -7.26 -8.02 9.69
C PRO A 41 -7.79 -9.33 10.31
N LYS A 42 -8.25 -9.31 11.56
CA LYS A 42 -8.57 -10.51 12.36
C LYS A 42 -9.80 -11.28 11.86
N GLY A 43 -10.62 -10.69 10.99
CA GLY A 43 -11.83 -11.28 10.46
C GLY A 43 -12.98 -11.43 11.46
N LYS A 44 -12.84 -10.85 12.65
CA LYS A 44 -13.83 -10.77 13.73
C LYS A 44 -14.01 -9.32 14.13
N PHE A 45 -15.17 -8.95 14.64
CA PHE A 45 -15.38 -7.61 15.18
C PHE A 45 -14.38 -7.29 16.29
N TYR A 46 -13.97 -6.06 16.33
CA TYR A 46 -13.23 -5.51 17.47
C TYR A 46 -14.12 -5.45 18.71
N LYS A 47 -13.52 -5.40 19.89
CA LYS A 47 -14.24 -5.30 21.16
C LYS A 47 -15.15 -4.06 21.16
N GLY A 48 -16.42 -4.25 21.55
CA GLY A 48 -17.43 -3.18 21.57
C GLY A 48 -18.31 -3.12 20.33
N TYR A 49 -17.99 -3.84 19.23
CA TYR A 49 -18.83 -3.85 18.02
C TYR A 49 -19.62 -5.15 17.88
N LYS A 50 -20.88 -5.03 17.48
CA LYS A 50 -21.80 -6.14 17.20
C LYS A 50 -22.38 -5.99 15.79
N PHE A 51 -22.93 -7.06 15.22
CA PHE A 51 -23.48 -7.03 13.85
C PHE A 51 -24.60 -5.98 13.68
N TRP A 52 -25.61 -6.01 14.53
CA TRP A 52 -26.79 -5.17 14.37
C TRP A 52 -26.59 -3.72 14.84
N GLY A 53 -27.44 -2.84 14.30
CA GLY A 53 -27.48 -1.42 14.60
C GLY A 53 -26.38 -0.61 13.87
N VAL A 54 -26.60 0.70 13.83
CA VAL A 54 -25.60 1.68 13.37
C VAL A 54 -24.90 2.23 14.60
N ASN A 55 -23.58 2.39 14.55
CA ASN A 55 -22.82 3.08 15.58
C ASN A 55 -22.45 4.47 15.05
N GLU A 56 -22.69 5.49 15.84
CA GLU A 56 -22.18 6.84 15.58
C GLU A 56 -21.18 7.20 16.67
N GLU A 57 -20.03 7.68 16.26
CA GLU A 57 -18.93 8.04 17.14
C GLU A 57 -18.15 9.23 16.57
N THR A 58 -17.34 9.87 17.38
CA THR A 58 -16.44 10.95 16.96
C THR A 58 -15.00 10.46 17.05
N LEU A 59 -14.28 10.49 15.94
CA LEU A 59 -12.87 10.10 15.87
C LEU A 59 -12.08 11.16 15.09
N TYR A 60 -10.98 11.62 15.63
CA TYR A 60 -10.15 12.68 15.02
C TYR A 60 -10.94 13.98 14.73
N GLY A 61 -12.04 14.24 15.47
CA GLY A 61 -12.94 15.36 15.19
C GLY A 61 -13.95 15.12 14.05
N ALA A 62 -13.90 13.99 13.36
CA ALA A 62 -14.88 13.59 12.35
C ALA A 62 -16.04 12.80 12.95
N LYS A 63 -17.28 13.01 12.43
CA LYS A 63 -18.42 12.13 12.72
C LYS A 63 -18.26 10.83 11.95
N VAL A 64 -18.22 9.69 12.63
CA VAL A 64 -18.08 8.36 12.03
C VAL A 64 -19.37 7.57 12.17
N ILE A 65 -19.90 7.13 11.04
CA ILE A 65 -21.13 6.34 10.92
C ILE A 65 -20.73 4.92 10.50
N ARG A 66 -20.92 3.94 11.40
CA ARG A 66 -20.58 2.55 11.15
C ARG A 66 -21.82 1.71 10.89
N VAL A 67 -21.99 1.29 9.64
CA VAL A 67 -23.08 0.40 9.26
C VAL A 67 -22.74 -1.07 9.55
N PRO A 68 -23.76 -1.95 9.64
CA PRO A 68 -23.55 -3.38 9.75
C PRO A 68 -22.71 -3.94 8.59
N VAL A 69 -21.97 -5.02 8.86
CA VAL A 69 -21.20 -5.76 7.86
C VAL A 69 -21.04 -7.20 8.31
N ILE A 70 -21.09 -8.15 7.40
CA ILE A 70 -20.70 -9.54 7.69
C ILE A 70 -19.18 -9.60 7.85
N PRO A 71 -18.61 -10.04 9.00
CA PRO A 71 -17.16 -10.07 9.19
C PRO A 71 -16.46 -10.97 8.17
N ARG A 72 -15.29 -10.54 7.70
CA ARG A 72 -14.52 -11.27 6.65
C ARG A 72 -14.12 -12.70 7.05
N GLY A 73 -14.15 -13.07 8.35
CA GLY A 73 -13.71 -14.36 8.84
C GLY A 73 -12.24 -14.64 8.48
N ASN A 74 -11.94 -15.89 8.20
CA ASN A 74 -10.58 -16.32 7.84
C ASN A 74 -10.17 -15.95 6.39
N GLY A 75 -10.89 -15.04 5.73
CA GLY A 75 -10.60 -14.60 4.37
C GLY A 75 -10.90 -15.64 3.28
N LYS A 76 -11.67 -16.71 3.59
CA LYS A 76 -12.18 -17.65 2.59
C LYS A 76 -13.11 -16.93 1.61
N SER A 77 -13.07 -17.31 0.34
CA SER A 77 -13.67 -16.57 -0.78
C SER A 77 -15.13 -16.16 -0.56
N LEU A 78 -16.00 -17.07 -0.11
CA LEU A 78 -17.42 -16.77 0.09
C LEU A 78 -17.66 -15.72 1.19
N ARG A 79 -17.00 -15.85 2.35
CA ARG A 79 -17.12 -14.87 3.43
C ARG A 79 -16.60 -13.49 3.06
N LEU A 80 -15.53 -13.45 2.26
CA LEU A 80 -14.98 -12.20 1.75
C LEU A 80 -15.97 -11.51 0.81
N VAL A 81 -16.60 -12.26 -0.08
CA VAL A 81 -17.64 -11.76 -0.99
C VAL A 81 -18.85 -11.23 -0.18
N LEU A 82 -19.33 -11.99 0.81
CA LEU A 82 -20.43 -11.56 1.69
C LEU A 82 -20.05 -10.30 2.49
N ASN A 83 -18.81 -10.18 2.97
CA ASN A 83 -18.31 -8.98 3.64
C ASN A 83 -18.43 -7.76 2.72
N TYR A 84 -17.99 -7.87 1.47
CA TYR A 84 -18.04 -6.79 0.50
C TYR A 84 -19.47 -6.37 0.15
N PHE A 85 -20.32 -7.32 -0.22
CA PHE A 85 -21.69 -7.03 -0.59
C PHE A 85 -22.54 -6.53 0.58
N SER A 86 -22.32 -7.04 1.80
CA SER A 86 -23.05 -6.54 2.97
C SER A 86 -22.70 -5.10 3.30
N PHE A 87 -21.45 -4.67 3.14
CA PHE A 87 -21.09 -3.26 3.31
C PHE A 87 -21.81 -2.38 2.29
N VAL A 88 -21.77 -2.75 1.01
CA VAL A 88 -22.48 -2.01 -0.05
C VAL A 88 -23.98 -1.91 0.27
N PHE A 89 -24.59 -3.03 0.62
CA PHE A 89 -26.03 -3.09 0.92
C PHE A 89 -26.39 -2.17 2.10
N PHE A 90 -25.72 -2.32 3.24
CA PHE A 90 -26.06 -1.52 4.43
C PHE A 90 -25.67 -0.06 4.31
N SER A 91 -24.58 0.28 3.61
CA SER A 91 -24.20 1.68 3.37
C SER A 91 -25.18 2.37 2.40
N CYS A 92 -25.60 1.71 1.33
CA CYS A 92 -26.63 2.24 0.43
C CYS A 92 -27.99 2.36 1.13
N LEU A 93 -28.39 1.37 1.94
CA LEU A 93 -29.62 1.44 2.74
C LEU A 93 -29.59 2.62 3.72
N TYR A 94 -28.45 2.82 4.41
CA TYR A 94 -28.27 3.97 5.29
C TYR A 94 -28.46 5.29 4.54
N VAL A 95 -27.84 5.44 3.36
CA VAL A 95 -27.96 6.64 2.52
C VAL A 95 -29.40 6.88 2.06
N LEU A 96 -30.16 5.82 1.76
CA LEU A 96 -31.58 5.94 1.37
C LEU A 96 -32.46 6.38 2.53
N CYS A 97 -32.18 5.90 3.74
CA CYS A 97 -32.97 6.24 4.94
C CYS A 97 -32.57 7.58 5.57
N HIS A 98 -31.35 8.08 5.31
CA HIS A 98 -30.81 9.28 5.94
C HIS A 98 -30.33 10.26 4.87
N ARG A 99 -30.92 11.45 4.85
CA ARG A 99 -30.54 12.49 3.86
C ARG A 99 -29.20 13.13 4.22
N LEU A 100 -28.11 12.53 3.71
CA LEU A 100 -26.78 13.13 3.78
C LEU A 100 -26.71 14.29 2.77
N ARG A 101 -26.21 15.45 3.20
CA ARG A 101 -26.05 16.65 2.34
C ARG A 101 -24.63 17.17 2.44
N PRO A 102 -23.63 16.47 1.87
CA PRO A 102 -22.27 16.99 1.82
C PRO A 102 -22.09 18.01 0.71
N ASP A 103 -21.07 18.86 0.85
CA ASP A 103 -20.59 19.73 -0.22
C ASP A 103 -19.71 18.93 -1.19
N ARG A 104 -19.00 17.91 -0.70
CA ARG A 104 -18.08 17.06 -1.45
C ARG A 104 -18.20 15.61 -1.00
N ILE A 105 -17.96 14.69 -1.92
CA ILE A 105 -17.94 13.25 -1.64
C ILE A 105 -16.58 12.70 -2.04
N PHE A 106 -15.96 11.96 -1.14
CA PHE A 106 -14.67 11.32 -1.34
C PHE A 106 -14.77 9.83 -1.06
N CYS A 107 -14.46 8.99 -2.03
CA CYS A 107 -14.40 7.54 -1.89
C CYS A 107 -12.95 7.08 -1.81
N TRP A 108 -12.59 6.35 -0.76
CA TRP A 108 -11.27 5.73 -0.67
C TRP A 108 -11.35 4.29 -1.14
N ASP A 109 -10.83 4.05 -2.35
CA ASP A 109 -11.00 2.79 -3.06
C ASP A 109 -9.82 1.84 -2.82
N THR A 110 -9.98 1.02 -1.78
CA THR A 110 -9.27 -0.26 -1.67
C THR A 110 -10.18 -1.38 -2.20
N SER A 111 -9.71 -2.63 -2.19
CA SER A 111 -10.59 -3.75 -2.51
C SER A 111 -11.70 -3.92 -1.47
N PRO A 112 -12.98 -3.88 -1.87
CA PRO A 112 -13.50 -3.85 -3.24
C PRO A 112 -13.86 -2.43 -3.73
N ILE A 113 -13.76 -2.18 -5.02
CA ILE A 113 -14.24 -0.93 -5.65
C ILE A 113 -15.75 -0.68 -5.43
N LEU A 114 -16.49 -1.73 -5.13
CA LEU A 114 -17.95 -1.69 -4.90
C LEU A 114 -18.38 -0.70 -3.81
N GLN A 115 -17.50 -0.38 -2.86
CA GLN A 115 -17.77 0.60 -1.81
C GLN A 115 -18.14 1.98 -2.38
N ALA A 116 -17.74 2.29 -3.60
CA ALA A 116 -18.08 3.52 -4.31
C ALA A 116 -19.59 3.72 -4.53
N TYR A 117 -20.38 2.65 -4.55
CA TYR A 117 -21.82 2.77 -4.82
C TYR A 117 -22.56 3.65 -3.80
N ALA A 118 -22.18 3.63 -2.52
CA ALA A 118 -22.77 4.50 -1.53
C ALA A 118 -22.48 5.98 -1.83
N GLY A 119 -21.24 6.33 -2.20
CA GLY A 119 -20.86 7.67 -2.63
C GLY A 119 -21.60 8.13 -3.90
N MET A 120 -21.71 7.23 -4.89
CA MET A 120 -22.44 7.48 -6.14
C MET A 120 -23.94 7.72 -5.87
N LEU A 121 -24.53 7.03 -4.88
CA LEU A 121 -25.93 7.22 -4.50
C LEU A 121 -26.14 8.59 -3.87
N VAL A 122 -25.24 9.04 -2.98
CA VAL A 122 -25.28 10.40 -2.41
C VAL A 122 -25.08 11.46 -3.52
N ASN A 123 -24.13 11.25 -4.46
CA ASN A 123 -23.97 12.15 -5.60
C ASN A 123 -25.25 12.26 -6.45
N LYS A 124 -25.94 11.14 -6.70
CA LYS A 124 -27.22 11.16 -7.43
C LYS A 124 -28.28 12.01 -6.72
N GLN A 125 -28.31 11.97 -5.38
CA GLN A 125 -29.29 12.71 -4.57
C GLN A 125 -28.95 14.20 -4.42
N THR A 126 -27.68 14.55 -4.33
CA THR A 126 -27.22 15.90 -3.92
C THR A 126 -26.53 16.67 -5.03
N LYS A 127 -26.06 16.01 -6.08
CA LYS A 127 -25.17 16.55 -7.12
C LYS A 127 -23.84 17.08 -6.57
N ALA A 128 -23.46 16.71 -5.35
CA ALA A 128 -22.15 17.08 -4.81
C ALA A 128 -21.04 16.40 -5.61
N PRO A 129 -19.94 17.12 -5.93
CA PRO A 129 -18.80 16.56 -6.66
C PRO A 129 -18.25 15.31 -6.01
N LEU A 130 -17.86 14.33 -6.84
CA LEU A 130 -17.51 12.98 -6.44
C LEU A 130 -16.07 12.66 -6.84
N SER A 131 -15.21 12.39 -5.86
CA SER A 131 -13.81 12.03 -6.03
C SER A 131 -13.53 10.63 -5.51
N MET A 132 -12.58 9.94 -6.14
CA MET A 132 -12.09 8.63 -5.68
C MET A 132 -10.58 8.64 -5.56
N TRP A 133 -10.06 8.06 -4.48
CA TRP A 133 -8.64 7.73 -4.39
C TRP A 133 -8.45 6.24 -4.64
N VAL A 134 -7.96 5.92 -5.84
CA VAL A 134 -7.78 4.55 -6.32
C VAL A 134 -6.53 3.95 -5.70
N GLN A 135 -6.71 2.99 -4.81
CA GLN A 135 -5.62 2.25 -4.15
C GLN A 135 -5.38 0.89 -4.80
N ASP A 136 -6.44 0.26 -5.28
CA ASP A 136 -6.39 -1.04 -5.95
C ASP A 136 -7.03 -0.95 -7.33
N LEU A 137 -6.36 -1.49 -8.33
CA LEU A 137 -6.93 -1.60 -9.68
C LEU A 137 -7.82 -2.85 -9.79
N TRP A 138 -9.08 -2.65 -10.11
CA TRP A 138 -10.02 -3.71 -10.44
C TRP A 138 -10.27 -3.74 -11.95
N PRO A 139 -10.41 -4.92 -12.57
CA PRO A 139 -10.39 -6.26 -11.97
C PRO A 139 -9.00 -6.88 -11.81
N GLU A 140 -7.90 -6.19 -12.11
CA GLU A 140 -6.53 -6.73 -12.13
C GLU A 140 -6.12 -7.32 -10.77
N SER A 141 -6.42 -6.64 -9.67
CA SER A 141 -6.12 -7.13 -8.32
C SER A 141 -6.86 -8.43 -7.98
N VAL A 142 -8.06 -8.63 -8.54
CA VAL A 142 -8.83 -9.88 -8.37
C VAL A 142 -8.16 -11.03 -9.12
N SER A 143 -7.71 -10.78 -10.35
CA SER A 143 -7.04 -11.80 -11.18
C SER A 143 -5.68 -12.20 -10.61
N ALA A 144 -4.92 -11.25 -10.06
CA ALA A 144 -3.61 -11.50 -9.45
C ALA A 144 -3.68 -12.42 -8.22
N THR A 145 -4.83 -12.44 -7.51
CA THR A 145 -5.04 -13.41 -6.42
C THR A 145 -5.22 -14.85 -6.91
N GLY A 146 -5.32 -15.08 -8.22
CA GLY A 146 -5.48 -16.38 -8.86
C GLY A 146 -6.87 -17.01 -8.69
N LYS A 147 -7.81 -16.34 -8.00
CA LYS A 147 -9.11 -16.89 -7.65
C LYS A 147 -10.15 -16.79 -8.76
N ILE A 148 -10.05 -15.80 -9.64
CA ILE A 148 -10.99 -15.58 -10.74
C ILE A 148 -10.19 -15.22 -11.99
N ARG A 149 -10.17 -16.13 -12.97
CA ARG A 149 -9.52 -15.94 -14.27
C ARG A 149 -10.47 -16.18 -15.47
N GLN A 150 -11.74 -16.53 -15.19
CA GLN A 150 -12.72 -16.81 -16.23
C GLN A 150 -13.03 -15.53 -17.02
N LYS A 151 -12.86 -15.57 -18.33
CA LYS A 151 -13.04 -14.41 -19.23
C LYS A 151 -14.40 -13.72 -19.08
N GLY A 152 -15.48 -14.48 -18.94
CA GLY A 152 -16.83 -13.92 -18.76
C GLY A 152 -16.97 -13.12 -17.46
N VAL A 153 -16.47 -13.64 -16.33
CA VAL A 153 -16.50 -12.94 -15.04
C VAL A 153 -15.65 -11.67 -15.09
N MET A 154 -14.46 -11.75 -15.70
CA MET A 154 -13.60 -10.58 -15.88
C MET A 154 -14.25 -9.49 -16.73
N SER A 155 -14.99 -9.86 -17.78
CA SER A 155 -15.73 -8.91 -18.63
C SER A 155 -16.83 -8.20 -17.84
N ILE A 156 -17.60 -8.93 -17.03
CA ILE A 156 -18.63 -8.35 -16.15
C ILE A 156 -17.99 -7.37 -15.14
N LEU A 157 -16.91 -7.78 -14.49
CA LEU A 157 -16.19 -6.93 -13.54
C LEU A 157 -15.64 -5.67 -14.23
N THR A 158 -15.07 -5.79 -15.43
CA THR A 158 -14.57 -4.65 -16.21
C THR A 158 -15.70 -3.69 -16.58
N THR A 159 -16.87 -4.19 -16.97
CA THR A 159 -18.04 -3.38 -17.32
C THR A 159 -18.56 -2.63 -16.09
N MET A 160 -18.60 -3.29 -14.93
CA MET A 160 -18.97 -2.68 -13.65
C MET A 160 -17.99 -1.58 -13.26
N VAL A 161 -16.68 -1.85 -13.29
CA VAL A 161 -15.61 -0.89 -12.97
C VAL A 161 -15.66 0.32 -13.89
N ARG A 162 -15.87 0.10 -15.21
CA ARG A 162 -16.09 1.16 -16.19
C ARG A 162 -17.29 2.04 -15.81
N GLY A 163 -18.40 1.42 -15.40
CA GLY A 163 -19.61 2.13 -14.95
C GLY A 163 -19.35 2.99 -13.70
N ILE A 164 -18.50 2.52 -12.80
CA ILE A 164 -18.10 3.26 -11.60
C ILE A 164 -17.24 4.47 -12.01
N TYR A 165 -16.10 4.26 -12.70
CA TYR A 165 -15.18 5.36 -13.04
C TYR A 165 -15.85 6.48 -13.85
N LYS A 166 -16.83 6.17 -14.70
CA LYS A 166 -17.60 7.17 -15.46
C LYS A 166 -18.36 8.19 -14.60
N ARG A 167 -18.57 7.91 -13.31
CA ARG A 167 -19.34 8.78 -12.41
C ARG A 167 -18.49 9.75 -11.61
N PHE A 168 -17.18 9.57 -11.64
CA PHE A 168 -16.26 10.36 -10.83
C PHE A 168 -15.75 11.58 -11.61
N ASP A 169 -15.65 12.70 -10.91
CA ASP A 169 -15.12 13.96 -11.44
C ASP A 169 -13.59 13.97 -11.33
N VAL A 170 -13.04 13.39 -10.24
CA VAL A 170 -11.60 13.29 -9.99
C VAL A 170 -11.24 11.87 -9.57
N LEU A 171 -10.21 11.32 -10.20
CA LEU A 171 -9.55 10.07 -9.82
C LEU A 171 -8.15 10.38 -9.32
N PHE A 172 -7.95 10.29 -8.01
CA PHE A 172 -6.62 10.31 -7.42
C PHE A 172 -5.99 8.94 -7.61
N ILE A 173 -4.80 8.89 -8.19
CA ILE A 173 -4.09 7.65 -8.51
C ILE A 173 -2.80 7.57 -7.71
N GLN A 174 -2.57 6.43 -7.04
CA GLN A 174 -1.39 6.23 -6.19
C GLN A 174 -0.09 5.95 -6.99
N SER A 175 -0.20 5.63 -8.27
CA SER A 175 0.89 5.39 -9.19
C SER A 175 0.55 6.01 -10.54
N ARG A 176 1.54 6.57 -11.24
CA ARG A 176 1.35 7.16 -12.58
C ARG A 176 0.86 6.12 -13.59
N ASN A 177 1.32 4.87 -13.44
CA ASN A 177 0.93 3.76 -14.30
C ASN A 177 -0.54 3.33 -14.12
N PHE A 178 -1.22 3.74 -13.03
CA PHE A 178 -2.65 3.46 -12.85
C PHE A 178 -3.50 4.13 -13.92
N ARG A 179 -3.11 5.33 -14.37
CA ARG A 179 -3.84 6.05 -15.42
C ARG A 179 -3.98 5.19 -16.67
N LYS A 180 -2.88 4.61 -17.15
CA LYS A 180 -2.90 3.75 -18.35
C LYS A 180 -3.88 2.59 -18.18
N SER A 181 -3.77 1.86 -17.06
CA SER A 181 -4.66 0.72 -16.79
C SER A 181 -6.14 1.13 -16.67
N ILE A 182 -6.44 2.30 -16.11
CA ILE A 182 -7.81 2.81 -16.05
C ILE A 182 -8.31 3.18 -17.45
N GLU A 183 -7.52 3.88 -18.26
CA GLU A 183 -7.88 4.30 -19.62
C GLU A 183 -8.04 3.11 -20.59
N GLU A 184 -7.34 2.00 -20.37
CA GLU A 184 -7.55 0.74 -21.12
C GLU A 184 -8.98 0.18 -20.95
N LYS A 185 -9.68 0.51 -19.86
CA LYS A 185 -11.06 0.11 -19.60
C LYS A 185 -12.09 1.02 -20.29
N GLY A 186 -11.68 2.21 -20.72
CA GLY A 186 -12.54 3.15 -21.43
C GLY A 186 -12.08 4.59 -21.29
N HIS A 187 -12.70 5.47 -22.03
CA HIS A 187 -12.46 6.90 -21.91
C HIS A 187 -13.32 7.51 -20.81
N PHE A 188 -12.70 8.24 -19.89
CA PHE A 188 -13.37 8.87 -18.75
C PHE A 188 -13.13 10.39 -18.77
N LYS A 189 -14.18 11.16 -18.39
CA LYS A 189 -14.08 12.62 -18.25
C LYS A 189 -13.39 13.05 -16.96
N ALA A 190 -13.13 12.11 -16.06
CA ALA A 190 -12.50 12.39 -14.80
C ALA A 190 -11.11 12.99 -14.96
N GLU A 191 -10.79 13.96 -14.13
CA GLU A 191 -9.43 14.45 -14.01
C GLU A 191 -8.58 13.46 -13.21
N TYR A 192 -7.39 13.14 -13.72
CA TYR A 192 -6.44 12.27 -13.03
C TYR A 192 -5.44 13.10 -12.23
N VAL A 193 -5.36 12.85 -10.93
CA VAL A 193 -4.43 13.52 -10.03
C VAL A 193 -3.50 12.50 -9.40
N TYR A 194 -2.19 12.65 -9.60
CA TYR A 194 -1.21 11.78 -8.97
C TYR A 194 -1.12 12.09 -7.48
N ALA A 195 -1.60 11.17 -6.66
CA ALA A 195 -1.61 11.23 -5.20
C ALA A 195 -1.03 9.91 -4.63
N PRO A 196 0.29 9.81 -4.55
CA PRO A 196 0.96 8.58 -4.07
C PRO A 196 0.70 8.36 -2.57
N ASN A 197 0.92 7.13 -2.12
CA ASN A 197 0.94 6.80 -0.71
C ASN A 197 2.20 7.39 -0.03
N TRP A 198 2.21 7.41 1.30
CA TRP A 198 3.33 7.85 2.14
C TRP A 198 3.78 6.75 3.09
N ALA A 199 4.99 6.86 3.61
CA ALA A 199 5.48 6.01 4.69
C ALA A 199 4.82 6.40 6.03
N GLU A 200 4.78 5.48 6.98
CA GLU A 200 4.35 5.76 8.35
C GLU A 200 5.33 6.73 9.02
N ASP A 201 4.83 7.54 9.96
CA ASP A 201 5.62 8.56 10.69
C ASP A 201 6.84 7.97 11.39
N LEU A 202 6.73 6.72 11.80
CA LEU A 202 7.82 5.92 12.37
C LEU A 202 9.10 5.90 11.52
N TYR A 203 8.99 6.03 10.19
CA TYR A 203 10.12 5.99 9.27
C TYR A 203 10.57 7.37 8.81
N THR A 204 9.70 8.37 8.94
CA THR A 204 10.02 9.75 8.54
C THR A 204 10.67 10.55 9.65
N GLU A 205 10.26 10.26 10.89
CA GLU A 205 10.75 10.90 12.12
C GLU A 205 11.07 9.82 13.15
N PRO A 206 12.12 9.03 12.90
CA PRO A 206 12.44 7.93 13.80
C PRO A 206 12.98 8.46 15.14
N ASN A 207 12.08 8.62 16.09
CA ASN A 207 12.42 8.99 17.45
C ASN A 207 12.87 7.74 18.22
N ASN A 208 13.96 7.85 18.99
CA ASN A 208 14.46 6.79 19.87
C ASN A 208 14.84 5.48 19.15
N ILE A 209 15.62 5.58 18.06
CA ILE A 209 16.23 4.37 17.47
C ILE A 209 17.26 3.81 18.45
N ASP A 210 17.00 2.61 18.94
CA ASP A 210 17.99 1.87 19.72
C ASP A 210 18.93 1.15 18.75
N LEU A 211 20.15 1.66 18.64
CA LEU A 211 21.19 1.13 17.74
C LEU A 211 21.72 -0.22 18.18
N ASP A 212 21.63 -0.55 19.45
CA ASP A 212 22.19 -1.78 20.02
C ASP A 212 21.19 -2.92 20.12
N LYS A 213 19.89 -2.60 20.16
CA LYS A 213 18.81 -3.54 20.45
C LYS A 213 18.86 -4.84 19.63
N TYR A 214 19.19 -4.76 18.36
CA TYR A 214 19.20 -5.94 17.46
C TYR A 214 20.58 -6.18 16.83
N ARG A 215 21.60 -5.46 17.25
CA ARG A 215 22.95 -5.54 16.70
C ARG A 215 23.51 -6.96 16.71
N ASN A 216 23.29 -7.69 17.79
CA ASN A 216 23.77 -9.06 17.94
C ASN A 216 23.08 -10.09 17.04
N LEU A 217 21.95 -9.75 16.44
CA LEU A 217 21.22 -10.62 15.50
C LEU A 217 21.66 -10.40 14.05
N ILE A 218 22.32 -9.27 13.78
CA ILE A 218 22.75 -8.90 12.43
C ILE A 218 24.18 -9.38 12.20
N PRO A 219 24.42 -10.23 11.20
CA PRO A 219 25.77 -10.66 10.86
C PRO A 219 26.68 -9.47 10.51
N SER A 220 27.96 -9.57 10.85
CA SER A 220 28.96 -8.58 10.41
C SER A 220 29.19 -8.68 8.91
N GLY A 221 29.39 -7.54 8.24
CA GLY A 221 29.63 -7.44 6.80
C GLY A 221 28.73 -6.42 6.12
N PHE A 222 28.61 -6.52 4.80
CA PHE A 222 27.73 -5.70 3.98
C PHE A 222 26.30 -6.29 4.01
N VAL A 223 25.38 -5.58 4.64
CA VAL A 223 24.03 -6.07 4.93
C VAL A 223 23.03 -5.67 3.85
N VAL A 224 22.51 -6.66 3.12
CA VAL A 224 21.37 -6.54 2.20
C VAL A 224 20.12 -6.96 2.93
N MET A 225 19.25 -6.01 3.31
CA MET A 225 18.12 -6.30 4.18
C MET A 225 16.78 -6.27 3.45
N PHE A 226 16.00 -7.34 3.62
CA PHE A 226 14.58 -7.38 3.29
C PHE A 226 13.77 -7.31 4.58
N ALA A 227 12.77 -6.42 4.65
CA ALA A 227 11.85 -6.36 5.76
C ALA A 227 10.39 -6.44 5.30
N GLY A 228 9.61 -7.35 5.88
CA GLY A 228 8.16 -7.46 5.67
C GLY A 228 7.64 -8.87 5.39
N ASN A 229 6.47 -8.97 4.75
CA ASN A 229 5.80 -10.24 4.50
C ASN A 229 6.58 -11.13 3.51
N ILE A 230 6.85 -12.37 3.89
CA ILE A 230 7.45 -13.41 3.03
C ILE A 230 6.29 -14.13 2.31
N GLY A 231 5.75 -13.47 1.28
CA GLY A 231 4.56 -13.91 0.58
C GLY A 231 4.82 -14.33 -0.87
N ALA A 232 3.76 -14.71 -1.57
CA ALA A 232 3.85 -15.14 -2.97
C ALA A 232 4.21 -14.00 -3.93
N ALA A 233 3.94 -12.76 -3.55
CA ALA A 233 4.28 -11.60 -4.38
C ALA A 233 5.78 -11.27 -4.41
N GLN A 234 6.50 -11.64 -3.34
CA GLN A 234 7.94 -11.46 -3.22
C GLN A 234 8.64 -12.70 -3.76
N ASP A 235 9.45 -12.54 -4.79
CA ASP A 235 10.14 -13.64 -5.47
C ASP A 235 11.35 -14.12 -4.66
N PHE A 236 11.10 -14.85 -3.55
CA PHE A 236 12.17 -15.39 -2.71
C PHE A 236 13.04 -16.42 -3.44
N GLY A 237 12.50 -17.11 -4.44
CA GLY A 237 13.29 -18.00 -5.29
C GLY A 237 14.42 -17.27 -6.00
N SER A 238 14.13 -16.12 -6.59
CA SER A 238 15.13 -15.27 -7.26
C SER A 238 16.04 -14.55 -6.26
N ILE A 239 15.54 -14.14 -5.08
CA ILE A 239 16.40 -13.59 -4.01
C ILE A 239 17.47 -14.61 -3.60
N ILE A 240 17.10 -15.87 -3.38
CA ILE A 240 18.03 -16.91 -2.95
C ILE A 240 19.02 -17.29 -4.06
N LYS A 241 18.59 -17.28 -5.34
CA LYS A 241 19.49 -17.45 -6.48
C LYS A 241 20.50 -16.30 -6.56
N ALA A 242 20.10 -15.06 -6.32
CA ALA A 242 21.02 -13.93 -6.26
C ALA A 242 22.02 -14.06 -5.09
N ALA A 243 21.54 -14.49 -3.92
CA ALA A 243 22.40 -14.76 -2.77
C ALA A 243 23.40 -15.89 -3.06
N GLU A 244 23.01 -16.90 -3.83
CA GLU A 244 23.91 -17.98 -4.28
C GLU A 244 25.04 -17.46 -5.16
N LEU A 245 24.75 -16.53 -6.07
CA LEU A 245 25.77 -15.91 -6.94
C LEU A 245 26.73 -14.99 -6.16
N THR A 246 26.36 -14.54 -4.98
CA THR A 246 27.22 -13.72 -4.11
C THR A 246 27.90 -14.52 -3.00
N ARG A 247 27.85 -15.87 -3.02
CA ARG A 247 28.35 -16.73 -1.92
C ARG A 247 29.87 -16.60 -1.68
N ASP A 248 30.64 -16.30 -2.74
CA ASP A 248 32.09 -16.15 -2.65
C ASP A 248 32.50 -14.80 -2.07
N GLU A 249 31.60 -13.84 -2.09
CA GLU A 249 31.72 -12.53 -1.42
C GLU A 249 31.40 -12.70 0.07
N LYS A 250 32.37 -13.15 0.86
CA LYS A 250 32.15 -13.56 2.27
C LYS A 250 31.53 -12.47 3.15
N ASP A 251 31.75 -11.21 2.78
CA ASP A 251 31.23 -10.05 3.52
C ASP A 251 29.78 -9.72 3.19
N ILE A 252 29.19 -10.24 2.10
CA ILE A 252 27.80 -9.98 1.76
C ILE A 252 26.89 -10.84 2.62
N LYS A 253 25.95 -10.20 3.35
CA LYS A 253 24.97 -10.84 4.23
C LYS A 253 23.55 -10.44 3.84
N TRP A 254 22.75 -11.44 3.49
CA TRP A 254 21.33 -11.26 3.18
C TRP A 254 20.52 -11.49 4.44
N VAL A 255 19.89 -10.43 4.96
CA VAL A 255 19.14 -10.47 6.22
C VAL A 255 17.66 -10.31 5.91
N ILE A 256 16.85 -11.28 6.32
CA ILE A 256 15.40 -11.34 6.06
C ILE A 256 14.66 -11.16 7.39
N VAL A 257 14.02 -10.00 7.56
CA VAL A 257 13.19 -9.67 8.71
C VAL A 257 11.73 -9.80 8.32
N GLY A 258 11.03 -10.78 8.86
CA GLY A 258 9.61 -10.96 8.54
C GLY A 258 9.12 -12.39 8.66
N GLU A 259 7.83 -12.56 8.39
CA GLU A 259 7.11 -13.81 8.35
C GLU A 259 6.22 -13.90 7.12
N GLY A 260 5.72 -15.08 6.81
CA GLY A 260 4.77 -15.28 5.72
C GLY A 260 4.69 -16.70 5.22
N ARG A 261 3.69 -16.94 4.39
CA ARG A 261 3.36 -18.30 3.89
C ARG A 261 4.48 -18.98 3.09
N LYS A 262 5.43 -18.20 2.56
CA LYS A 262 6.56 -18.71 1.76
C LYS A 262 7.86 -18.84 2.54
N ARG A 263 7.86 -18.54 3.87
CA ARG A 263 9.07 -18.62 4.69
C ARG A 263 9.69 -20.02 4.69
N ALA A 264 8.89 -21.06 5.00
CA ALA A 264 9.41 -22.42 5.08
C ALA A 264 10.03 -22.90 3.75
N GLU A 265 9.39 -22.56 2.62
CA GLU A 265 9.91 -22.85 1.28
C GLU A 265 11.24 -22.12 1.02
N ALA A 266 11.33 -20.84 1.41
CA ALA A 266 12.54 -20.06 1.24
C ALA A 266 13.70 -20.59 2.13
N GLN A 267 13.41 -20.98 3.37
CA GLN A 267 14.41 -21.59 4.27
C GLN A 267 14.92 -22.92 3.73
N ALA A 268 14.02 -23.78 3.24
CA ALA A 268 14.42 -25.06 2.62
C ALA A 268 15.34 -24.86 1.42
N LEU A 269 15.11 -23.83 0.59
CA LEU A 269 16.01 -23.49 -0.52
C LEU A 269 17.40 -23.02 -0.03
N VAL A 270 17.47 -22.25 1.05
CA VAL A 270 18.73 -21.81 1.66
C VAL A 270 19.53 -23.02 2.17
N GLU A 271 18.86 -23.97 2.83
CA GLU A 271 19.48 -25.21 3.31
C GLU A 271 19.96 -26.08 2.14
N GLN A 272 19.12 -26.32 1.15
CA GLN A 272 19.44 -27.09 -0.05
C GLN A 272 20.68 -26.53 -0.76
N LYS A 273 20.80 -25.20 -0.83
CA LYS A 273 21.91 -24.51 -1.49
C LYS A 273 23.11 -24.26 -0.57
N LYS A 274 23.05 -24.68 0.68
CA LYS A 274 24.10 -24.50 1.71
C LYS A 274 24.48 -23.01 1.89
N LEU A 275 23.47 -22.13 1.98
CA LEU A 275 23.66 -20.68 2.09
C LEU A 275 23.49 -20.16 3.53
N GLY A 276 23.52 -20.98 4.56
CA GLY A 276 23.30 -20.59 5.95
C GLY A 276 24.27 -19.50 6.47
N ASN A 277 25.48 -19.40 5.90
CA ASN A 277 26.42 -18.34 6.22
C ASN A 277 26.20 -17.04 5.43
N THR A 278 25.32 -17.06 4.42
CA THR A 278 25.03 -15.94 3.51
C THR A 278 23.67 -15.34 3.77
N VAL A 279 22.67 -16.17 4.08
CA VAL A 279 21.26 -15.76 4.25
C VAL A 279 20.78 -16.07 5.67
N THR A 280 20.28 -15.06 6.37
CA THR A 280 19.78 -15.16 7.75
C THR A 280 18.32 -14.73 7.81
N PHE A 281 17.45 -15.58 8.41
CA PHE A 281 16.04 -15.27 8.68
C PHE A 281 15.86 -14.92 10.15
N LEU A 282 15.51 -13.69 10.45
CA LEU A 282 15.35 -13.23 11.83
C LEU A 282 13.93 -13.41 12.40
N GLY A 283 12.93 -13.68 11.53
CA GLY A 283 11.56 -13.85 11.96
C GLY A 283 10.78 -12.53 12.04
N ARG A 284 9.63 -12.56 12.72
CA ARG A 284 8.69 -11.44 12.81
C ARG A 284 9.01 -10.56 14.01
N TYR A 285 9.05 -9.26 13.74
CA TYR A 285 9.11 -8.20 14.76
C TYR A 285 7.96 -7.22 14.58
N LEU A 286 7.75 -6.38 15.55
CA LEU A 286 6.71 -5.35 15.50
C LEU A 286 7.15 -4.17 14.63
N SER A 287 6.20 -3.45 14.05
CA SER A 287 6.51 -2.36 13.11
C SER A 287 7.39 -1.28 13.75
N TYR A 288 7.19 -0.99 15.04
CA TYR A 288 7.98 0.01 15.76
C TYR A 288 9.45 -0.39 15.97
N ASP A 289 9.79 -1.67 15.80
CA ASP A 289 11.17 -2.17 15.89
C ASP A 289 11.94 -2.01 14.58
N MET A 290 11.24 -1.80 13.46
CA MET A 290 11.87 -1.80 12.14
C MET A 290 12.96 -0.75 11.96
N PRO A 291 12.83 0.49 12.47
CA PRO A 291 13.93 1.46 12.42
C PRO A 291 15.24 0.94 13.02
N SER A 292 15.18 0.22 14.16
CA SER A 292 16.35 -0.38 14.82
C SER A 292 16.99 -1.54 14.03
N PHE A 293 16.26 -2.12 13.07
CA PHE A 293 16.86 -3.03 12.08
C PHE A 293 17.45 -2.27 10.89
N PHE A 294 16.73 -1.27 10.37
CA PHE A 294 17.12 -0.57 9.15
C PHE A 294 18.45 0.19 9.30
N VAL A 295 18.78 0.67 10.49
CA VAL A 295 20.06 1.34 10.75
C VAL A 295 21.26 0.44 10.41
N HIS A 296 21.14 -0.88 10.58
CA HIS A 296 22.17 -1.87 10.31
C HIS A 296 22.24 -2.33 8.85
N ALA A 297 21.29 -1.93 8.01
CA ALA A 297 21.34 -2.26 6.59
C ALA A 297 22.25 -1.30 5.82
N ASP A 298 23.09 -1.82 4.94
CA ASP A 298 23.83 -1.02 3.96
C ASP A 298 22.91 -0.70 2.77
N VAL A 299 22.10 -1.66 2.33
CA VAL A 299 21.07 -1.47 1.30
C VAL A 299 19.79 -2.21 1.67
N MET A 300 18.66 -1.66 1.27
CA MET A 300 17.34 -2.27 1.46
C MET A 300 16.85 -2.92 0.17
N LEU A 301 16.23 -4.11 0.31
CA LEU A 301 15.82 -4.94 -0.82
C LEU A 301 14.32 -4.80 -1.12
N VAL A 302 13.97 -4.46 -2.36
CA VAL A 302 12.58 -4.43 -2.85
C VAL A 302 12.45 -5.38 -4.03
N VAL A 303 11.72 -6.47 -3.84
CA VAL A 303 11.55 -7.50 -4.89
C VAL A 303 10.07 -7.84 -5.04
N LEU A 304 9.61 -7.91 -6.29
CA LEU A 304 8.30 -8.42 -6.67
C LEU A 304 8.43 -9.34 -7.89
N ARG A 305 7.52 -10.31 -7.97
CA ARG A 305 7.41 -11.21 -9.12
C ARG A 305 7.00 -10.45 -10.38
N ASP A 306 7.30 -11.04 -11.53
CA ASP A 306 6.84 -10.53 -12.82
C ASP A 306 5.33 -10.79 -13.01
N GLU A 307 4.53 -9.85 -12.52
CA GLU A 307 3.09 -9.83 -12.66
C GLU A 307 2.67 -8.41 -13.05
N TYR A 308 1.79 -8.28 -14.05
CA TYR A 308 1.38 -6.97 -14.59
C TYR A 308 0.91 -5.98 -13.52
N ILE A 309 0.09 -6.44 -12.57
CA ILE A 309 -0.40 -5.57 -11.48
C ILE A 309 0.73 -5.00 -10.62
N PHE A 310 1.82 -5.73 -10.44
CA PHE A 310 2.95 -5.26 -9.64
C PHE A 310 3.77 -4.21 -10.38
N SER A 311 3.82 -4.24 -11.71
CA SER A 311 4.47 -3.20 -12.52
C SER A 311 3.70 -1.87 -12.50
N LEU A 312 2.44 -1.90 -12.14
CA LEU A 312 1.58 -0.70 -12.05
C LEU A 312 1.70 0.01 -10.71
N THR A 313 2.18 -0.65 -9.66
CA THR A 313 2.16 -0.14 -8.28
C THR A 313 3.54 0.30 -7.80
N ILE A 314 3.57 1.21 -6.81
CA ILE A 314 4.75 1.49 -6.00
C ILE A 314 4.57 0.75 -4.69
N PRO A 315 5.37 -0.30 -4.40
CA PRO A 315 5.29 -1.01 -3.13
C PRO A 315 5.58 -0.07 -1.96
N ALA A 316 4.84 -0.17 -0.87
CA ALA A 316 5.04 0.66 0.32
C ALA A 316 6.49 0.61 0.85
N LYS A 317 7.21 -0.50 0.66
CA LYS A 317 8.62 -0.64 1.02
C LYS A 317 9.51 0.38 0.33
N THR A 318 9.27 0.68 -0.95
CA THR A 318 10.04 1.69 -1.69
C THR A 318 9.94 3.03 -0.98
N GLN A 319 8.71 3.46 -0.68
CA GLN A 319 8.44 4.73 0.01
C GLN A 319 9.00 4.72 1.44
N THR A 320 8.87 3.61 2.16
CA THR A 320 9.40 3.43 3.51
C THR A 320 10.92 3.55 3.55
N TYR A 321 11.62 2.88 2.63
CA TYR A 321 13.09 2.89 2.60
C TYR A 321 13.65 4.23 2.14
N MET A 322 12.99 4.89 1.19
CA MET A 322 13.28 6.27 0.81
C MET A 322 13.08 7.24 1.99
N ALA A 323 11.95 7.13 2.70
CA ALA A 323 11.65 7.94 3.88
C ALA A 323 12.69 7.77 4.99
N PHE A 324 13.18 6.55 5.18
CA PHE A 324 14.22 6.25 6.16
C PHE A 324 15.63 6.63 5.68
N GLY A 325 15.80 7.00 4.41
CA GLY A 325 17.08 7.44 3.87
C GLY A 325 18.07 6.29 3.59
N LYS A 326 17.59 5.09 3.26
CA LYS A 326 18.44 3.95 2.90
C LYS A 326 18.50 3.75 1.38
N PRO A 327 19.69 3.41 0.85
CA PRO A 327 19.79 3.03 -0.56
C PRO A 327 19.01 1.76 -0.83
N ILE A 328 18.45 1.65 -2.05
CA ILE A 328 17.59 0.55 -2.45
C ILE A 328 18.27 -0.28 -3.54
N VAL A 329 18.19 -1.60 -3.40
CA VAL A 329 18.45 -2.53 -4.51
C VAL A 329 17.13 -3.21 -4.83
N SER A 330 16.66 -3.06 -6.06
CA SER A 330 15.36 -3.59 -6.45
C SER A 330 15.44 -4.63 -7.57
N MET A 331 14.48 -5.57 -7.55
CA MET A 331 14.24 -6.51 -8.66
C MET A 331 12.72 -6.59 -8.87
N LEU A 332 12.22 -5.72 -9.72
CA LEU A 332 10.80 -5.61 -10.07
C LEU A 332 10.64 -4.80 -11.37
N ASN A 333 9.45 -4.76 -11.94
CA ASN A 333 9.16 -3.98 -13.15
C ASN A 333 8.31 -2.73 -12.82
N GLY A 334 8.38 -1.72 -13.69
CA GLY A 334 7.41 -0.63 -13.74
C GLY A 334 7.75 0.60 -12.90
N GLU A 335 6.72 1.20 -12.29
CA GLU A 335 6.79 2.53 -11.66
C GLU A 335 7.82 2.63 -10.54
N SER A 336 7.96 1.58 -9.73
CA SER A 336 8.88 1.62 -8.59
C SER A 336 10.35 1.73 -9.03
N ASN A 337 10.76 1.00 -10.09
CA ASN A 337 12.12 1.13 -10.61
C ASN A 337 12.37 2.55 -11.15
N LYS A 338 11.41 3.10 -11.90
CA LYS A 338 11.51 4.49 -12.39
C LYS A 338 11.69 5.49 -11.26
N VAL A 339 10.93 5.34 -10.17
CA VAL A 339 11.05 6.21 -9.00
C VAL A 339 12.43 6.09 -8.34
N ILE A 340 12.97 4.87 -8.21
CA ILE A 340 14.32 4.65 -7.65
C ILE A 340 15.40 5.30 -8.53
N GLU A 341 15.26 5.18 -9.85
CA GLU A 341 16.16 5.79 -10.85
C GLU A 341 16.05 7.31 -10.86
N GLU A 342 14.83 7.86 -10.93
CA GLU A 342 14.55 9.31 -10.87
C GLU A 342 15.14 9.94 -9.60
N ALA A 343 15.04 9.24 -8.48
CA ALA A 343 15.60 9.69 -7.21
C ALA A 343 17.12 9.53 -7.11
N GLY A 344 17.75 8.71 -7.97
CA GLY A 344 19.17 8.36 -7.83
C GLY A 344 19.47 7.70 -6.48
N CYS A 345 18.54 6.88 -5.96
CA CYS A 345 18.61 6.35 -4.60
C CYS A 345 18.91 4.84 -4.54
N GLY A 346 19.29 4.22 -5.67
CA GLY A 346 19.53 2.79 -5.65
C GLY A 346 19.88 2.20 -7.01
N PHE A 347 19.84 0.88 -7.08
CA PHE A 347 20.06 0.09 -8.28
C PHE A 347 18.82 -0.74 -8.59
N THR A 348 18.50 -0.83 -9.86
CA THR A 348 17.29 -1.53 -10.33
C THR A 348 17.66 -2.74 -11.20
N ALA A 349 16.86 -3.79 -11.11
CA ALA A 349 16.87 -4.94 -12.00
C ALA A 349 15.43 -5.25 -12.40
N ASN A 350 15.24 -5.89 -13.55
CA ASN A 350 13.93 -6.37 -13.97
C ASN A 350 13.45 -7.53 -13.09
N ALA A 351 12.15 -7.70 -12.97
CA ALA A 351 11.56 -8.81 -12.23
C ALA A 351 12.09 -10.15 -12.75
N GLY A 352 12.52 -11.02 -11.82
CA GLY A 352 13.11 -12.32 -12.14
C GLY A 352 14.59 -12.32 -12.55
N ASP A 353 15.19 -11.15 -12.81
CA ASP A 353 16.62 -11.05 -13.16
C ASP A 353 17.51 -11.08 -11.91
N PHE A 354 17.62 -12.26 -11.33
CA PHE A 354 18.46 -12.49 -10.16
C PHE A 354 19.96 -12.30 -10.42
N LYS A 355 20.40 -12.38 -11.69
CA LYS A 355 21.80 -12.11 -12.06
C LYS A 355 22.11 -10.62 -11.96
N ALA A 356 21.25 -9.77 -12.51
CA ALA A 356 21.37 -8.33 -12.36
C ALA A 356 21.22 -7.89 -10.89
N LEU A 357 20.33 -8.55 -10.12
CA LEU A 357 20.20 -8.31 -8.69
C LEU A 357 21.52 -8.59 -7.95
N ALA A 358 22.16 -9.73 -8.20
CA ALA A 358 23.44 -10.08 -7.59
C ALA A 358 24.54 -9.10 -7.99
N ALA A 359 24.64 -8.75 -9.28
CA ALA A 359 25.60 -7.76 -9.79
C ALA A 359 25.41 -6.38 -9.13
N ASN A 360 24.16 -5.94 -8.94
CA ASN A 360 23.84 -4.68 -8.28
C ASN A 360 24.24 -4.68 -6.79
N VAL A 361 24.06 -5.82 -6.09
CA VAL A 361 24.51 -5.97 -4.70
C VAL A 361 26.03 -5.90 -4.61
N ILE A 362 26.77 -6.60 -5.49
CA ILE A 362 28.23 -6.53 -5.54
C ILE A 362 28.69 -5.11 -5.87
N LYS A 363 28.04 -4.45 -6.83
CA LYS A 363 28.32 -3.05 -7.16
C LYS A 363 28.14 -2.13 -5.95
N ALA A 364 27.03 -2.29 -5.21
CA ALA A 364 26.78 -1.52 -4.01
C ALA A 364 27.83 -1.78 -2.92
N LYS A 365 28.20 -3.04 -2.67
CA LYS A 365 29.25 -3.41 -1.71
C LYS A 365 30.59 -2.72 -2.01
N ASN A 366 30.95 -2.62 -3.29
CA ASN A 366 32.21 -2.04 -3.73
C ASN A 366 32.19 -0.50 -3.79
N MET A 367 31.08 0.14 -3.46
CA MET A 367 31.01 1.61 -3.40
C MET A 367 31.54 2.16 -2.07
N PRO A 368 32.14 3.37 -2.10
CA PRO A 368 32.43 4.10 -0.88
C PRO A 368 31.15 4.33 -0.05
N LYS A 369 31.25 4.22 1.28
CA LYS A 369 30.12 4.43 2.20
C LYS A 369 29.44 5.79 2.01
N GLU A 370 30.24 6.81 1.69
CA GLU A 370 29.75 8.17 1.44
C GLU A 370 28.86 8.23 0.21
N VAL A 371 29.13 7.42 -0.81
CA VAL A 371 28.30 7.33 -2.02
C VAL A 371 26.96 6.66 -1.69
N LEU A 372 26.98 5.55 -0.96
CA LEU A 372 25.75 4.88 -0.50
C LEU A 372 24.92 5.79 0.40
N SER A 373 25.55 6.49 1.34
CA SER A 373 24.87 7.48 2.19
C SER A 373 24.22 8.59 1.37
N ARG A 374 24.92 9.11 0.36
CA ARG A 374 24.36 10.11 -0.58
C ARG A 374 23.17 9.56 -1.35
N MET A 375 23.21 8.30 -1.80
CA MET A 375 22.07 7.66 -2.47
C MET A 375 20.86 7.57 -1.52
N GLY A 376 21.06 7.14 -0.27
CA GLY A 376 20.01 7.13 0.74
C GLY A 376 19.42 8.52 0.96
N ASN A 377 20.25 9.55 1.09
CA ASN A 377 19.83 10.95 1.23
C ASN A 377 19.05 11.47 0.01
N ASN A 378 19.43 11.05 -1.20
CA ASN A 378 18.67 11.37 -2.41
C ASN A 378 17.28 10.77 -2.35
N GLY A 379 17.16 9.51 -1.90
CA GLY A 379 15.87 8.86 -1.66
C GLY A 379 15.01 9.65 -0.66
N ARG A 380 15.60 10.09 0.44
CA ARG A 380 14.90 10.89 1.44
C ARG A 380 14.41 12.23 0.87
N LYS A 381 15.26 12.96 0.16
CA LYS A 381 14.87 14.22 -0.50
C LYS A 381 13.74 14.02 -1.50
N TYR A 382 13.80 12.95 -2.30
CA TYR A 382 12.76 12.64 -3.26
C TYR A 382 11.44 12.30 -2.55
N TYR A 383 11.50 11.52 -1.45
CA TYR A 383 10.35 11.22 -0.62
C TYR A 383 9.69 12.49 -0.06
N ASP A 384 10.48 13.36 0.56
CA ASP A 384 9.97 14.60 1.15
C ASP A 384 9.31 15.51 0.09
N ALA A 385 9.90 15.56 -1.11
CA ALA A 385 9.38 16.36 -2.23
C ALA A 385 8.15 15.76 -2.92
N ASN A 386 7.96 14.43 -2.91
CA ASN A 386 6.94 13.77 -3.72
C ASN A 386 5.94 12.93 -2.92
N PHE A 387 6.35 12.32 -1.81
CA PHE A 387 5.59 11.30 -1.08
C PHE A 387 5.25 11.67 0.36
N SER A 388 5.71 12.83 0.86
CA SER A 388 5.46 13.19 2.26
C SER A 388 3.96 13.29 2.54
N LYS A 389 3.54 12.77 3.70
CA LYS A 389 2.14 12.74 4.15
C LYS A 389 1.47 14.10 4.04
N LYS A 390 2.12 15.15 4.57
CA LYS A 390 1.61 16.51 4.54
C LYS A 390 1.33 16.95 3.10
N ARG A 391 2.32 16.78 2.20
CA ARG A 391 2.19 17.21 0.80
C ARG A 391 1.02 16.53 0.09
N VAL A 392 0.88 15.21 0.25
CA VAL A 392 -0.16 14.45 -0.45
C VAL A 392 -1.54 14.78 0.12
N ILE A 393 -1.68 14.90 1.45
CA ILE A 393 -2.93 15.35 2.08
C ILE A 393 -3.28 16.76 1.61
N ASP A 394 -2.32 17.69 1.57
CA ASP A 394 -2.51 19.06 1.08
C ASP A 394 -2.98 19.07 -0.38
N LEU A 395 -2.39 18.25 -1.23
CA LEU A 395 -2.77 18.10 -2.63
C LEU A 395 -4.22 17.61 -2.76
N ILE A 396 -4.57 16.54 -2.06
CA ILE A 396 -5.93 15.96 -2.10
C ILE A 396 -6.95 16.97 -1.57
N ALA A 397 -6.68 17.59 -0.42
CA ALA A 397 -7.58 18.57 0.19
C ALA A 397 -7.84 19.74 -0.73
N LYS A 398 -6.79 20.43 -1.22
CA LYS A 398 -6.91 21.55 -2.17
C LYS A 398 -7.70 21.17 -3.42
N LYS A 399 -7.49 19.94 -3.94
CA LYS A 399 -8.21 19.49 -5.13
C LYS A 399 -9.70 19.29 -4.83
N ILE A 400 -10.06 18.71 -3.69
CA ILE A 400 -11.45 18.54 -3.24
C ILE A 400 -12.11 19.91 -3.01
N GLU A 401 -11.41 20.84 -2.38
CA GLU A 401 -11.88 22.21 -2.11
C GLU A 401 -12.26 22.95 -3.39
N ASN A 402 -11.43 22.86 -4.41
CA ASN A 402 -11.56 23.59 -5.67
C ASN A 402 -12.50 22.94 -6.70
N GLN A 403 -13.09 21.78 -6.40
CA GLN A 403 -14.07 21.18 -7.31
C GLN A 403 -15.31 22.08 -7.41
N GLN A 404 -15.73 22.39 -8.63
CA GLN A 404 -16.99 23.08 -8.87
C GLN A 404 -18.15 22.09 -8.85
N LYS A 405 -19.33 22.53 -8.40
CA LYS A 405 -20.55 21.74 -8.60
C LYS A 405 -20.83 21.69 -10.11
N PRO A 406 -21.15 20.51 -10.65
CA PRO A 406 -21.49 20.35 -12.05
C PRO A 406 -22.76 21.10 -12.44
#